data_509a62c436240cb099ac43e2b5b44da7
#
_entry.id   509a62c436240cb099ac43e2b5b44da7
#
_cell.length_a   1.000
_cell.length_b   1.000
_cell.length_c   1.000
_cell.angle_alpha   90.00
_cell.angle_beta   90.00
_cell.angle_gamma   90.00
#
_symmetry.space_group_name_H-M   'P 1'
#
loop_
_entity.id
_entity.type
_entity.pdbx_description
1 polymer ?
#
loop_
_entity_poly.entity_id
_entity_poly.type
_entity_poly.pdbx_seq_one_letter_code
_entity_poly.pdbx_strand_id
1 'polypeptide(L)'
;DFFTYMSSLADIINTKVTSLRRQLKLINPQDITQQQIDQLQILSETYRIKTPDPEKQLALLLHKINTVPKSLILAQAANESAWGTSRFAVQGNNLFGQWCFKAGCGLVPIDRNSDSSHEVRRFTNPQESVEAYITNLNGHPSYTILRQIRQCLINYNEPVTGRALAAGLQYYSSRGIEYINEIRSLIKANQLESWAQSWWGNTANHPCSSLVTIQHPTEESVATSAVNAAKVDIDLANISQQ
;
A
#
# COMPACT_ATOMS: atom_id res chain seq x y z
N ASP A 1 8.43 -11.50 19.25
CA ASP A 1 7.85 -10.15 19.24
C ASP A 1 7.26 -9.86 17.86
N PHE A 2 6.05 -9.28 17.86
CA PHE A 2 5.28 -8.97 16.64
C PHE A 2 6.07 -8.08 15.67
N PHE A 3 6.68 -7.02 16.16
CA PHE A 3 7.43 -6.09 15.29
C PHE A 3 8.71 -6.70 14.71
N THR A 4 9.40 -7.56 15.43
CA THR A 4 10.56 -8.29 14.90
C THR A 4 10.14 -9.19 13.75
N TYR A 5 9.05 -9.92 13.92
CA TYR A 5 8.48 -10.77 12.87
C TYR A 5 8.04 -9.96 11.64
N MET A 6 7.25 -8.91 11.85
CA MET A 6 6.77 -8.03 10.79
C MET A 6 7.90 -7.30 10.05
N SER A 7 8.95 -6.91 10.78
CA SER A 7 10.14 -6.28 10.21
C SER A 7 10.81 -7.19 9.18
N SER A 8 10.95 -8.47 9.49
CA SER A 8 11.54 -9.45 8.56
C SER A 8 10.70 -9.61 7.30
N LEU A 9 9.37 -9.68 7.42
CA LEU A 9 8.46 -9.74 6.27
C LEU A 9 8.53 -8.47 5.41
N ALA A 10 8.55 -7.30 6.05
CA ALA A 10 8.67 -6.02 5.38
C ALA A 10 9.99 -5.91 4.59
N ASP A 11 11.10 -6.38 5.16
CA ASP A 11 12.41 -6.40 4.48
C ASP A 11 12.41 -7.31 3.26
N ILE A 12 11.84 -8.51 3.38
CA ILE A 12 11.73 -9.44 2.26
C ILE A 12 10.96 -8.80 1.10
N ILE A 13 9.79 -8.22 1.37
CA ILE A 13 8.96 -7.64 0.31
C ILE A 13 9.57 -6.36 -0.26
N ASN A 14 10.11 -5.46 0.58
CA ASN A 14 10.79 -4.28 0.08
C ASN A 14 12.02 -4.63 -0.77
N THR A 15 12.72 -5.73 -0.48
CA THR A 15 13.82 -6.24 -1.31
C THR A 15 13.31 -6.69 -2.68
N LYS A 16 12.18 -7.42 -2.74
CA LYS A 16 11.52 -7.80 -4.00
C LYS A 16 11.13 -6.55 -4.81
N VAL A 17 10.50 -5.56 -4.17
CA VAL A 17 10.09 -4.30 -4.82
C VAL A 17 11.31 -3.56 -5.38
N THR A 18 12.40 -3.49 -4.62
CA THR A 18 13.66 -2.87 -5.06
C THR A 18 14.26 -3.59 -6.26
N SER A 19 14.26 -4.92 -6.25
CA SER A 19 14.74 -5.74 -7.36
C SER A 19 13.89 -5.53 -8.62
N LEU A 20 12.56 -5.58 -8.50
CA LEU A 20 11.65 -5.31 -9.61
C LEU A 20 11.87 -3.91 -10.19
N ARG A 21 11.97 -2.89 -9.32
CA ARG A 21 12.23 -1.52 -9.76
C ARG A 21 13.57 -1.39 -10.48
N ARG A 22 14.59 -2.11 -10.03
CA ARG A 22 15.91 -2.15 -10.71
C ARG A 22 15.79 -2.75 -12.10
N GLN A 23 15.07 -3.87 -12.26
CA GLN A 23 14.81 -4.50 -13.57
C GLN A 23 14.10 -3.54 -14.52
N LEU A 24 13.04 -2.86 -14.06
CA LEU A 24 12.32 -1.87 -14.87
C LEU A 24 13.21 -0.71 -15.33
N LYS A 25 14.15 -0.26 -14.49
CA LYS A 25 15.10 0.81 -14.84
C LYS A 25 16.13 0.41 -15.92
N LEU A 26 16.34 -0.88 -16.14
CA LEU A 26 17.25 -1.39 -17.19
C LEU A 26 16.56 -1.50 -18.55
N ILE A 27 15.25 -1.37 -18.64
CA ILE A 27 14.51 -1.37 -19.91
C ILE A 27 14.80 -0.06 -20.64
N ASN A 28 15.31 -0.17 -21.88
CA ASN A 28 15.43 0.98 -22.77
C ASN A 28 14.07 1.33 -23.36
N PRO A 29 13.50 2.53 -23.10
CA PRO A 29 12.17 2.89 -23.59
C PRO A 29 12.06 2.92 -25.13
N GLN A 30 13.18 3.16 -25.84
CA GLN A 30 13.22 3.23 -27.28
C GLN A 30 13.44 1.88 -27.99
N ASP A 31 13.71 0.82 -27.20
CA ASP A 31 13.96 -0.52 -27.74
C ASP A 31 13.43 -1.59 -26.76
N ILE A 32 12.11 -1.64 -26.63
CA ILE A 32 11.43 -2.57 -25.72
C ILE A 32 11.17 -3.87 -26.48
N THR A 33 11.77 -4.97 -26.00
CA THR A 33 11.55 -6.30 -26.59
C THR A 33 10.13 -6.83 -26.34
N GLN A 34 9.67 -7.80 -27.14
CA GLN A 34 8.34 -8.41 -26.96
C GLN A 34 8.19 -9.03 -25.54
N GLN A 35 9.20 -9.70 -25.04
CA GLN A 35 9.17 -10.27 -23.69
C GLN A 35 8.99 -9.18 -22.60
N GLN A 36 9.62 -8.02 -22.80
CA GLN A 36 9.45 -6.88 -21.89
C GLN A 36 8.06 -6.27 -22.00
N ILE A 37 7.48 -6.19 -23.23
CA ILE A 37 6.10 -5.73 -23.44
C ILE A 37 5.13 -6.62 -22.67
N ASP A 38 5.26 -7.93 -22.79
CA ASP A 38 4.39 -8.91 -22.09
C ASP A 38 4.52 -8.74 -20.56
N GLN A 39 5.73 -8.56 -20.05
CA GLN A 39 5.98 -8.29 -18.62
C GLN A 39 5.37 -6.96 -18.17
N LEU A 40 5.53 -5.88 -18.97
CA LEU A 40 4.95 -4.57 -18.66
C LEU A 40 3.42 -4.63 -18.65
N GLN A 41 2.80 -5.42 -19.53
CA GLN A 41 1.36 -5.62 -19.56
C GLN A 41 0.86 -6.28 -18.26
N ILE A 42 1.47 -7.38 -17.83
CA ILE A 42 1.12 -8.08 -16.57
C ILE A 42 1.26 -7.14 -15.36
N LEU A 43 2.37 -6.41 -15.31
CA LEU A 43 2.60 -5.44 -14.23
C LEU A 43 1.59 -4.28 -14.28
N SER A 44 1.24 -3.81 -15.48
CA SER A 44 0.26 -2.74 -15.67
C SER A 44 -1.12 -3.14 -15.15
N GLU A 45 -1.56 -4.35 -15.36
CA GLU A 45 -2.79 -4.90 -14.79
C GLU A 45 -2.71 -4.94 -13.25
N THR A 46 -1.62 -5.47 -12.70
CA THR A 46 -1.38 -5.55 -11.25
C THR A 46 -1.40 -4.17 -10.59
N TYR A 47 -0.76 -3.18 -11.20
CA TYR A 47 -0.66 -1.82 -10.66
C TYR A 47 -1.72 -0.86 -11.22
N ARG A 48 -2.77 -1.38 -11.90
CA ARG A 48 -3.93 -0.63 -12.39
C ARG A 48 -3.55 0.52 -13.33
N ILE A 49 -2.74 0.22 -14.33
CA ILE A 49 -2.35 1.10 -15.42
C ILE A 49 -3.14 0.69 -16.67
N LYS A 50 -3.83 1.64 -17.30
CA LYS A 50 -4.79 1.37 -18.39
C LYS A 50 -4.30 1.75 -19.77
N THR A 51 -3.07 2.25 -19.93
CA THR A 51 -2.52 2.56 -21.25
C THR A 51 -2.00 1.31 -21.94
N PRO A 52 -2.24 1.13 -23.26
CA PRO A 52 -1.64 0.03 -24.03
C PRO A 52 -0.21 0.33 -24.50
N ASP A 53 0.29 1.56 -24.33
CA ASP A 53 1.60 2.04 -24.79
C ASP A 53 2.70 1.56 -23.84
N PRO A 54 3.66 0.70 -24.27
CA PRO A 54 4.68 0.14 -23.37
C PRO A 54 5.62 1.16 -22.76
N GLU A 55 5.95 2.25 -23.48
CA GLU A 55 6.80 3.31 -22.92
C GLU A 55 6.07 4.03 -21.77
N LYS A 56 4.79 4.34 -21.95
CA LYS A 56 3.96 4.94 -20.89
C LYS A 56 3.72 3.96 -19.75
N GLN A 57 3.55 2.68 -20.02
CA GLN A 57 3.45 1.64 -18.99
C GLN A 57 4.71 1.64 -18.13
N LEU A 58 5.89 1.60 -18.75
CA LEU A 58 7.18 1.64 -18.04
C LEU A 58 7.33 2.89 -17.16
N ALA A 59 7.04 4.07 -17.72
CA ALA A 59 7.12 5.34 -16.98
C ALA A 59 6.17 5.36 -15.76
N LEU A 60 4.93 4.92 -15.94
CA LEU A 60 3.94 4.85 -14.87
C LEU A 60 4.27 3.79 -13.83
N LEU A 61 4.79 2.63 -14.22
CA LEU A 61 5.26 1.59 -13.30
C LEU A 61 6.42 2.11 -12.45
N LEU A 62 7.40 2.79 -13.04
CA LEU A 62 8.51 3.41 -12.33
C LEU A 62 8.06 4.52 -11.36
N HIS A 63 6.98 5.21 -11.66
CA HIS A 63 6.36 6.17 -10.74
C HIS A 63 5.63 5.48 -9.57
N LYS A 64 4.88 4.41 -9.86
CA LYS A 64 4.04 3.71 -8.87
C LYS A 64 4.84 2.78 -7.96
N ILE A 65 5.67 1.91 -8.54
CA ILE A 65 6.38 0.85 -7.82
C ILE A 65 7.54 1.43 -7.02
N ASN A 66 7.45 1.40 -5.71
CA ASN A 66 8.54 1.76 -4.81
C ASN A 66 8.33 1.08 -3.44
N THR A 67 9.37 1.08 -2.62
CA THR A 67 9.30 0.57 -1.25
C THR A 67 8.33 1.39 -0.39
N VAL A 68 7.82 0.76 0.64
CA VAL A 68 7.02 1.41 1.69
C VAL A 68 7.85 1.41 2.97
N PRO A 69 7.95 2.55 3.70
CA PRO A 69 8.68 2.60 4.96
C PRO A 69 8.25 1.51 5.92
N LYS A 70 9.22 0.83 6.49
CA LYS A 70 8.98 -0.27 7.45
C LYS A 70 8.11 0.19 8.61
N SER A 71 8.34 1.39 9.15
CA SER A 71 7.54 1.99 10.20
C SER A 71 6.05 2.05 9.87
N LEU A 72 5.70 2.37 8.63
CA LEU A 72 4.31 2.41 8.17
C LEU A 72 3.71 1.01 8.09
N ILE A 73 4.44 0.06 7.50
CA ILE A 73 4.00 -1.34 7.39
C ILE A 73 3.70 -1.93 8.78
N LEU A 74 4.63 -1.72 9.72
CA LEU A 74 4.53 -2.26 11.07
C LEU A 74 3.35 -1.64 11.85
N ALA A 75 3.21 -0.32 11.80
CA ALA A 75 2.13 0.38 12.50
C ALA A 75 0.74 -0.01 11.96
N GLN A 76 0.57 -0.06 10.63
CA GLN A 76 -0.70 -0.47 10.04
C GLN A 76 -0.98 -1.95 10.32
N ALA A 77 0.00 -2.84 10.22
CA ALA A 77 -0.19 -4.24 10.57
C ALA A 77 -0.63 -4.42 12.04
N ALA A 78 0.00 -3.71 12.97
CA ALA A 78 -0.38 -3.75 14.38
C ALA A 78 -1.83 -3.28 14.59
N ASN A 79 -2.19 -2.15 13.97
CA ASN A 79 -3.53 -1.57 14.07
C ASN A 79 -4.62 -2.46 13.49
N GLU A 80 -4.42 -2.95 12.27
CA GLU A 80 -5.43 -3.71 11.50
C GLU A 80 -5.60 -5.15 11.99
N SER A 81 -4.55 -5.75 12.54
CA SER A 81 -4.56 -7.15 12.97
C SER A 81 -4.70 -7.37 14.47
N ALA A 82 -4.89 -6.29 15.26
CA ALA A 82 -4.76 -6.35 16.72
C ALA A 82 -3.45 -7.04 17.14
N TRP A 83 -2.32 -6.55 16.60
CA TRP A 83 -0.99 -7.12 16.86
C TRP A 83 -0.85 -8.60 16.46
N GLY A 84 -1.52 -8.98 15.38
CA GLY A 84 -1.52 -10.36 14.87
C GLY A 84 -2.43 -11.32 15.62
N THR A 85 -3.25 -10.85 16.56
CA THR A 85 -4.11 -11.70 17.39
C THR A 85 -5.55 -11.81 16.87
N SER A 86 -5.95 -10.97 15.91
CA SER A 86 -7.29 -11.01 15.34
C SER A 86 -7.57 -12.34 14.65
N ARG A 87 -8.86 -12.73 14.61
CA ARG A 87 -9.29 -13.95 13.90
C ARG A 87 -8.79 -13.99 12.45
N PHE A 88 -8.80 -12.85 11.76
CA PHE A 88 -8.37 -12.76 10.37
C PHE A 88 -6.85 -12.91 10.21
N ALA A 89 -6.07 -12.42 11.16
CA ALA A 89 -4.64 -12.62 11.16
C ALA A 89 -4.29 -14.10 11.45
N VAL A 90 -4.93 -14.71 12.45
CA VAL A 90 -4.62 -16.08 12.89
C VAL A 90 -5.12 -17.13 11.90
N GLN A 91 -6.34 -17.00 11.38
CA GLN A 91 -6.98 -18.01 10.53
C GLN A 91 -6.82 -17.74 9.04
N GLY A 92 -6.54 -16.49 8.66
CA GLY A 92 -6.47 -16.06 7.27
C GLY A 92 -5.14 -15.45 6.85
N ASN A 93 -4.15 -15.41 7.74
CA ASN A 93 -2.86 -14.73 7.49
C ASN A 93 -3.01 -13.28 7.00
N ASN A 94 -4.16 -12.65 7.29
CA ASN A 94 -4.51 -11.32 6.80
C ASN A 94 -4.21 -10.28 7.87
N LEU A 95 -3.11 -9.56 7.67
CA LEU A 95 -2.57 -8.59 8.63
C LEU A 95 -3.07 -7.15 8.39
N PHE A 96 -3.82 -6.90 7.31
CA PHE A 96 -4.22 -5.56 6.89
C PHE A 96 -5.73 -5.43 6.59
N GLY A 97 -6.52 -6.44 6.94
CA GLY A 97 -7.98 -6.41 6.74
C GLY A 97 -8.41 -6.41 5.26
N GLN A 98 -7.58 -6.91 4.36
CA GLN A 98 -7.85 -6.89 2.92
C GLN A 98 -9.05 -7.76 2.57
N TRP A 99 -9.91 -7.24 1.67
CA TRP A 99 -11.13 -7.91 1.24
C TRP A 99 -10.95 -8.62 -0.10
N CYS A 100 -11.84 -9.57 -0.34
CA CYS A 100 -12.05 -10.21 -1.63
C CYS A 100 -13.54 -10.41 -1.88
N PHE A 101 -13.95 -10.57 -3.14
CA PHE A 101 -15.35 -10.52 -3.56
C PHE A 101 -15.85 -11.80 -4.27
N LYS A 102 -14.97 -12.79 -4.40
CA LYS A 102 -15.35 -14.12 -4.90
C LYS A 102 -15.75 -14.98 -3.70
N ALA A 103 -16.89 -15.63 -3.75
CA ALA A 103 -17.36 -16.52 -2.69
C ALA A 103 -16.30 -17.60 -2.38
N GLY A 104 -15.98 -17.77 -1.11
CA GLY A 104 -14.98 -18.74 -0.63
C GLY A 104 -13.52 -18.24 -0.72
N CYS A 105 -13.27 -16.96 -1.08
CA CYS A 105 -11.93 -16.41 -1.16
C CYS A 105 -11.31 -16.05 0.21
N GLY A 106 -12.13 -16.05 1.28
CA GLY A 106 -11.65 -15.62 2.59
C GLY A 106 -12.51 -16.10 3.76
N LEU A 107 -12.55 -15.30 4.79
CA LEU A 107 -13.32 -15.49 6.00
C LEU A 107 -14.50 -14.51 6.01
N VAL A 108 -15.71 -15.01 6.18
CA VAL A 108 -16.91 -14.17 6.30
C VAL A 108 -16.83 -13.40 7.63
N PRO A 109 -16.96 -12.04 7.63
CA PRO A 109 -17.08 -11.27 8.87
C PRO A 109 -18.35 -11.69 9.64
N ILE A 110 -18.26 -11.76 10.98
CA ILE A 110 -19.40 -12.17 11.82
C ILE A 110 -20.56 -11.19 11.67
N ASP A 111 -20.25 -9.88 11.63
CA ASP A 111 -21.22 -8.78 11.56
C ASP A 111 -21.47 -8.31 10.11
N ARG A 112 -21.22 -9.18 9.12
CA ARG A 112 -21.47 -8.83 7.72
C ARG A 112 -22.97 -8.65 7.46
N ASN A 113 -23.33 -7.47 6.92
CA ASN A 113 -24.71 -7.23 6.46
C ASN A 113 -25.12 -8.26 5.40
N SER A 114 -26.39 -8.69 5.41
CA SER A 114 -26.94 -9.68 4.47
C SER A 114 -26.71 -9.31 2.99
N ASP A 115 -26.69 -8.01 2.68
CA ASP A 115 -26.57 -7.48 1.33
C ASP A 115 -25.09 -7.34 0.86
N SER A 116 -24.13 -7.68 1.74
CA SER A 116 -22.71 -7.60 1.44
C SER A 116 -22.16 -8.95 1.00
N SER A 117 -21.39 -8.99 -0.11
CA SER A 117 -20.78 -10.21 -0.65
C SER A 117 -19.29 -10.35 -0.32
N HIS A 118 -18.68 -9.33 0.32
CA HIS A 118 -17.25 -9.35 0.60
C HIS A 118 -16.87 -10.35 1.70
N GLU A 119 -15.70 -10.94 1.55
CA GLU A 119 -15.02 -11.73 2.57
C GLU A 119 -13.68 -11.08 2.91
N VAL A 120 -13.17 -11.31 4.12
CA VAL A 120 -11.80 -10.93 4.47
C VAL A 120 -10.87 -11.98 3.88
N ARG A 121 -10.04 -11.56 2.93
CA ARG A 121 -9.20 -12.45 2.11
C ARG A 121 -8.35 -13.36 2.97
N ARG A 122 -8.27 -14.64 2.59
CA ARG A 122 -7.33 -15.60 3.15
C ARG A 122 -6.07 -15.64 2.30
N PHE A 123 -4.91 -15.58 2.94
CA PHE A 123 -3.61 -15.75 2.31
C PHE A 123 -2.99 -17.09 2.71
N THR A 124 -2.13 -17.65 1.87
CA THR A 124 -1.42 -18.90 2.15
C THR A 124 -0.44 -18.73 3.31
N ASN A 125 0.15 -17.53 3.41
CA ASN A 125 1.07 -17.15 4.46
C ASN A 125 1.03 -15.63 4.71
N PRO A 126 1.54 -15.13 5.85
CA PRO A 126 1.53 -13.71 6.18
C PRO A 126 2.34 -12.83 5.21
N GLN A 127 3.38 -13.38 4.56
CA GLN A 127 4.18 -12.66 3.58
C GLN A 127 3.35 -12.21 2.37
N GLU A 128 2.42 -13.04 1.89
CA GLU A 128 1.50 -12.68 0.80
C GLU A 128 0.59 -11.51 1.19
N SER A 129 0.14 -11.45 2.45
CA SER A 129 -0.64 -10.32 2.95
C SER A 129 0.17 -9.01 2.91
N VAL A 130 1.45 -9.04 3.32
CA VAL A 130 2.35 -7.87 3.23
C VAL A 130 2.59 -7.48 1.76
N GLU A 131 2.80 -8.44 0.88
CA GLU A 131 3.01 -8.20 -0.56
C GLU A 131 1.77 -7.55 -1.21
N ALA A 132 0.59 -8.10 -0.94
CA ALA A 132 -0.67 -7.54 -1.42
C ALA A 132 -0.92 -6.12 -0.87
N TYR A 133 -0.61 -5.86 0.40
CA TYR A 133 -0.71 -4.53 1.00
C TYR A 133 0.23 -3.52 0.30
N ILE A 134 1.51 -3.83 0.12
CA ILE A 134 2.47 -2.94 -0.56
C ILE A 134 2.05 -2.71 -2.02
N THR A 135 1.61 -3.75 -2.72
CA THR A 135 1.07 -3.65 -4.09
C THR A 135 -0.13 -2.72 -4.14
N ASN A 136 -1.03 -2.81 -3.16
CA ASN A 136 -2.19 -1.93 -3.08
C ASN A 136 -1.81 -0.46 -2.87
N LEU A 137 -0.93 -0.13 -1.95
CA LEU A 137 -0.44 1.24 -1.75
C LEU A 137 0.24 1.79 -3.01
N ASN A 138 0.95 0.94 -3.73
CA ASN A 138 1.62 1.31 -4.96
C ASN A 138 0.67 1.45 -6.17
N GLY A 139 -0.40 0.66 -6.24
CA GLY A 139 -1.26 0.56 -7.42
C GLY A 139 -2.58 1.34 -7.33
N HIS A 140 -3.25 1.30 -6.17
CA HIS A 140 -4.63 1.76 -6.05
C HIS A 140 -4.76 3.30 -6.13
N PRO A 141 -5.79 3.82 -6.85
CA PRO A 141 -6.00 5.26 -7.00
C PRO A 141 -6.15 6.01 -5.68
N SER A 142 -6.77 5.44 -4.67
CA SER A 142 -6.95 6.06 -3.35
C SER A 142 -5.62 6.46 -2.67
N TYR A 143 -4.49 5.86 -3.07
CA TYR A 143 -3.18 6.17 -2.51
C TYR A 143 -2.31 7.04 -3.42
N THR A 144 -2.92 7.77 -4.35
CA THR A 144 -2.20 8.71 -5.23
C THR A 144 -1.46 9.77 -4.43
N ILE A 145 -2.08 10.34 -3.39
CA ILE A 145 -1.46 11.33 -2.50
C ILE A 145 -0.24 10.72 -1.78
N LEU A 146 -0.34 9.49 -1.27
CA LEU A 146 0.79 8.80 -0.64
C LEU A 146 2.00 8.71 -1.60
N ARG A 147 1.75 8.34 -2.86
CA ARG A 147 2.80 8.24 -3.89
C ARG A 147 3.36 9.61 -4.29
N GLN A 148 2.53 10.65 -4.34
CA GLN A 148 2.96 12.03 -4.60
C GLN A 148 3.84 12.56 -3.47
N ILE A 149 3.48 12.34 -2.20
CA ILE A 149 4.30 12.69 -1.04
C ILE A 149 5.66 11.96 -1.14
N ARG A 150 5.65 10.66 -1.40
CA ARG A 150 6.86 9.86 -1.56
C ARG A 150 7.76 10.41 -2.67
N GLN A 151 7.20 10.70 -3.83
CA GLN A 151 7.97 11.24 -4.95
C GLN A 151 8.51 12.65 -4.65
N CYS A 152 7.72 13.48 -4.00
CA CYS A 152 8.17 14.82 -3.59
C CYS A 152 9.37 14.71 -2.65
N LEU A 153 9.31 13.90 -1.60
CA LEU A 153 10.43 13.69 -0.67
C LEU A 153 11.69 13.21 -1.39
N ILE A 154 11.54 12.26 -2.31
CA ILE A 154 12.67 11.77 -3.12
C ILE A 154 13.28 12.90 -3.95
N ASN A 155 12.47 13.74 -4.59
CA ASN A 155 12.93 14.84 -5.43
C ASN A 155 13.70 15.92 -4.63
N TYR A 156 13.35 16.11 -3.36
CA TYR A 156 14.03 17.02 -2.45
C TYR A 156 15.15 16.35 -1.62
N ASN A 157 15.46 15.09 -1.93
CA ASN A 157 16.48 14.31 -1.22
C ASN A 157 16.21 14.16 0.28
N GLU A 158 14.91 14.15 0.65
CA GLU A 158 14.45 14.01 2.02
C GLU A 158 14.13 12.54 2.34
N PRO A 159 14.30 12.12 3.61
CA PRO A 159 13.95 10.77 4.03
C PRO A 159 12.46 10.46 3.83
N VAL A 160 12.17 9.35 3.16
CA VAL A 160 10.80 8.84 3.02
C VAL A 160 10.44 8.08 4.29
N THR A 161 9.67 8.70 5.18
CA THR A 161 9.28 8.13 6.49
C THR A 161 7.83 7.65 6.51
N GLY A 162 7.50 6.69 7.38
CA GLY A 162 6.14 6.22 7.57
C GLY A 162 5.20 7.31 8.06
N ARG A 163 5.69 8.19 8.94
CA ARG A 163 4.92 9.34 9.43
C ARG A 163 4.56 10.33 8.34
N ALA A 164 5.46 10.57 7.38
CA ALA A 164 5.18 11.41 6.23
C ALA A 164 4.15 10.76 5.32
N LEU A 165 4.35 9.49 4.94
CA LEU A 165 3.44 8.79 4.04
C LEU A 165 2.07 8.51 4.64
N ALA A 166 1.93 8.45 5.97
CA ALA A 166 0.64 8.31 6.64
C ALA A 166 -0.37 9.40 6.24
N ALA A 167 0.10 10.61 5.87
CA ALA A 167 -0.78 11.66 5.36
C ALA A 167 -1.57 11.25 4.11
N GLY A 168 -1.04 10.35 3.30
CA GLY A 168 -1.72 9.83 2.11
C GLY A 168 -2.69 8.67 2.37
N LEU A 169 -2.99 8.34 3.63
CA LEU A 169 -3.88 7.25 4.04
C LEU A 169 -5.32 7.73 4.34
N GLN A 170 -5.69 8.95 4.00
CA GLN A 170 -7.02 9.50 4.33
C GLN A 170 -8.19 8.63 3.85
N TYR A 171 -7.99 7.82 2.82
CA TYR A 171 -8.98 6.90 2.27
C TYR A 171 -8.75 5.43 2.65
N TYR A 172 -7.83 5.16 3.57
CA TYR A 172 -7.62 3.80 4.07
C TYR A 172 -8.71 3.39 5.07
N SER A 173 -9.19 4.34 5.85
CA SER A 173 -10.26 4.14 6.83
C SER A 173 -11.30 5.26 6.71
N SER A 174 -12.56 4.95 7.02
CA SER A 174 -13.64 5.95 7.12
C SER A 174 -13.37 7.04 8.17
N ARG A 175 -12.46 6.77 9.13
CA ARG A 175 -12.04 7.71 10.18
C ARG A 175 -11.09 8.82 9.66
N GLY A 176 -10.64 8.74 8.40
CA GLY A 176 -9.84 9.78 7.75
C GLY A 176 -8.64 10.25 8.57
N ILE A 177 -8.66 11.52 9.03
CA ILE A 177 -7.54 12.13 9.77
C ILE A 177 -7.28 11.46 11.13
N GLU A 178 -8.30 10.97 11.81
CA GLU A 178 -8.14 10.27 13.08
C GLU A 178 -7.31 9.00 12.91
N TYR A 179 -7.57 8.25 11.83
CA TYR A 179 -6.77 7.09 11.45
C TYR A 179 -5.30 7.46 11.18
N ILE A 180 -5.05 8.54 10.43
CA ILE A 180 -3.69 9.03 10.17
C ILE A 180 -2.95 9.34 11.48
N ASN A 181 -3.63 10.04 12.40
CA ASN A 181 -3.04 10.40 13.70
C ASN A 181 -2.78 9.18 14.58
N GLU A 182 -3.65 8.17 14.54
CA GLU A 182 -3.47 6.90 15.22
C GLU A 182 -2.22 6.16 14.70
N ILE A 183 -2.07 6.01 13.38
CA ILE A 183 -0.89 5.37 12.78
C ILE A 183 0.39 6.12 13.15
N ARG A 184 0.39 7.46 13.11
CA ARG A 184 1.53 8.28 13.52
C ARG A 184 1.86 8.10 15.00
N SER A 185 0.84 8.00 15.85
CA SER A 185 1.00 7.78 17.30
C SER A 185 1.59 6.40 17.57
N LEU A 186 1.18 5.35 16.84
CA LEU A 186 1.76 4.01 16.93
C LEU A 186 3.25 4.01 16.51
N ILE A 187 3.59 4.68 15.41
CA ILE A 187 4.99 4.82 14.96
C ILE A 187 5.83 5.49 16.05
N LYS A 188 5.31 6.56 16.67
CA LYS A 188 5.98 7.31 17.73
C LYS A 188 6.15 6.48 19.00
N ALA A 189 5.07 5.95 19.50
CA ALA A 189 5.04 5.25 20.79
C ALA A 189 5.93 4.01 20.80
N ASN A 190 6.06 3.35 19.65
CA ASN A 190 6.88 2.15 19.49
C ASN A 190 8.27 2.43 18.87
N GLN A 191 8.64 3.69 18.72
CA GLN A 191 9.96 4.11 18.19
C GLN A 191 10.32 3.43 16.87
N LEU A 192 9.35 3.26 15.96
CA LEU A 192 9.52 2.53 14.70
C LEU A 192 10.34 3.29 13.66
N GLU A 193 10.63 4.58 13.90
CA GLU A 193 11.53 5.41 13.10
C GLU A 193 12.21 6.48 13.95
N SER A 194 13.38 6.98 13.51
CA SER A 194 14.09 8.05 14.19
C SER A 194 13.35 9.40 14.02
N TRP A 195 13.19 10.13 15.12
CA TRP A 195 12.60 11.47 15.11
C TRP A 195 13.44 12.50 14.39
N ALA A 196 14.78 12.35 14.45
CA ALA A 196 15.72 13.27 13.82
C ALA A 196 15.64 13.27 12.28
N GLN A 197 15.04 12.26 11.69
CA GLN A 197 14.87 12.11 10.23
C GLN A 197 13.53 12.59 9.69
N SER A 198 12.67 13.15 10.54
CA SER A 198 11.32 13.51 10.15
C SER A 198 11.16 15.01 9.97
N TRP A 199 11.13 15.50 8.73
CA TRP A 199 10.77 16.88 8.41
C TRP A 199 9.35 17.27 8.88
N TRP A 200 8.50 16.31 9.25
CA TRP A 200 7.10 16.47 9.63
C TRP A 200 6.88 17.36 10.87
N GLY A 201 7.90 17.69 11.62
CA GLY A 201 7.83 18.62 12.78
C GLY A 201 7.87 20.11 12.41
N ASN A 202 8.24 20.46 11.16
CA ASN A 202 8.43 21.85 10.72
C ASN A 202 7.78 22.11 9.36
N THR A 203 6.52 21.79 9.21
CA THR A 203 5.80 21.59 7.94
C THR A 203 5.41 22.87 7.21
N ALA A 204 5.38 24.03 7.85
CA ALA A 204 4.77 25.23 7.26
C ALA A 204 5.45 25.69 5.96
N ASN A 205 6.71 25.39 5.73
CA ASN A 205 7.51 25.88 4.60
C ASN A 205 8.11 24.78 3.71
N HIS A 206 7.80 23.49 3.92
CA HIS A 206 8.36 22.45 3.07
C HIS A 206 7.57 22.32 1.76
N PRO A 207 8.24 22.20 0.59
CA PRO A 207 7.55 22.10 -0.72
C PRO A 207 6.50 20.99 -0.81
N CYS A 208 6.67 19.90 -0.07
CA CYS A 208 5.71 18.80 -0.04
C CYS A 208 4.50 19.06 0.88
N SER A 209 4.49 20.15 1.65
CA SER A 209 3.40 20.44 2.61
C SER A 209 2.06 20.68 1.93
N SER A 210 2.05 21.25 0.72
CA SER A 210 0.83 21.47 -0.06
C SER A 210 0.08 20.19 -0.42
N LEU A 211 0.80 19.05 -0.51
CA LEU A 211 0.21 17.74 -0.78
C LEU A 211 -0.52 17.15 0.43
N VAL A 212 -0.30 17.72 1.61
CA VAL A 212 -0.79 17.21 2.88
C VAL A 212 -1.96 18.04 3.41
N THR A 213 -2.33 19.11 2.71
CA THR A 213 -3.52 19.88 3.04
C THR A 213 -4.75 18.98 2.89
N ILE A 214 -5.22 18.47 4.03
CA ILE A 214 -6.35 17.56 4.11
C ILE A 214 -7.58 18.34 3.67
N GLN A 215 -8.04 18.08 2.45
CA GLN A 215 -9.39 18.47 2.07
C GLN A 215 -10.33 17.63 2.94
N HIS A 216 -11.16 18.27 3.75
CA HIS A 216 -12.25 17.57 4.44
C HIS A 216 -13.08 16.86 3.36
N PRO A 217 -13.19 15.52 3.40
CA PRO A 217 -13.97 14.81 2.42
C PRO A 217 -15.43 15.25 2.57
N THR A 218 -16.09 15.55 1.47
CA THR A 218 -17.54 15.70 1.45
C THR A 218 -18.17 14.33 1.80
N GLU A 219 -19.31 14.30 2.48
CA GLU A 219 -19.97 13.05 2.92
C GLU A 219 -20.14 12.04 1.78
N GLU A 220 -20.35 12.50 0.56
CA GLU A 220 -20.49 11.68 -0.65
C GLU A 220 -19.17 10.99 -1.07
N SER A 221 -18.01 11.61 -0.80
CA SER A 221 -16.69 11.04 -1.09
C SER A 221 -16.27 9.97 -0.07
N VAL A 222 -16.77 10.03 1.16
CA VAL A 222 -16.46 9.07 2.23
C VAL A 222 -17.13 7.71 1.97
N ALA A 223 -18.40 7.70 1.58
CA ALA A 223 -19.14 6.46 1.31
C ALA A 223 -18.57 5.68 0.11
N THR A 224 -18.21 6.38 -0.97
CA THR A 224 -17.61 5.78 -2.17
C THR A 224 -16.17 5.32 -1.94
N SER A 225 -15.45 6.00 -1.06
CA SER A 225 -14.02 5.79 -0.81
C SER A 225 -13.74 4.62 0.14
N ALA A 226 -14.49 4.47 1.23
CA ALA A 226 -14.33 3.35 2.16
C ALA A 226 -14.59 2.00 1.48
N VAL A 227 -15.62 1.95 0.62
CA VAL A 227 -15.92 0.78 -0.22
C VAL A 227 -14.81 0.52 -1.24
N ASN A 228 -14.17 1.56 -1.78
CA ASN A 228 -13.14 1.44 -2.82
C ASN A 228 -11.73 1.15 -2.27
N ALA A 229 -11.39 1.62 -1.08
CA ALA A 229 -10.10 1.33 -0.45
C ALA A 229 -9.99 -0.14 -0.01
N ALA A 230 -11.09 -0.73 0.41
CA ALA A 230 -11.19 -2.15 0.77
C ALA A 230 -11.36 -3.08 -0.44
N LYS A 231 -11.70 -2.54 -1.63
CA LYS A 231 -11.82 -3.29 -2.89
C LYS A 231 -10.46 -3.61 -3.49
N VAL A 232 -9.80 -4.62 -2.95
CA VAL A 232 -8.59 -5.21 -3.55
C VAL A 232 -8.97 -6.53 -4.20
N ASP A 233 -9.48 -6.48 -5.43
CA ASP A 233 -9.43 -7.61 -6.35
C ASP A 233 -8.05 -7.62 -7.03
N ILE A 234 -7.08 -8.23 -6.40
CA ILE A 234 -5.86 -8.66 -7.09
C ILE A 234 -6.06 -10.15 -7.38
N ASP A 235 -6.42 -10.45 -8.59
CA ASP A 235 -6.46 -11.83 -9.10
C ASP A 235 -5.02 -12.28 -9.40
N LEU A 236 -4.24 -12.52 -8.32
CA LEU A 236 -2.87 -13.03 -8.41
C LEU A 236 -2.81 -14.53 -8.75
N ALA A 237 -3.95 -15.18 -8.93
CA ALA A 237 -4.02 -16.61 -9.18
C ALA A 237 -3.47 -17.03 -10.55
N ASN A 238 -3.23 -16.08 -11.47
CA ASN A 238 -2.71 -16.38 -12.82
C ASN A 238 -1.20 -16.21 -13.01
N ILE A 239 -0.45 -15.81 -11.96
CA ILE A 239 1.00 -15.54 -12.12
C ILE A 239 1.89 -16.73 -11.74
N SER A 240 1.34 -17.79 -11.14
CA SER A 240 2.15 -18.92 -10.61
C SER A 240 2.16 -20.18 -11.49
N GLN A 241 1.69 -20.11 -12.76
CA GLN A 241 1.75 -21.24 -13.71
C GLN A 241 2.23 -20.79 -15.09
N GLN A 242 3.40 -20.17 -15.14
CA GLN A 242 4.24 -20.15 -16.36
C GLN A 242 5.72 -20.10 -15.95
#